data_e403cfcdaff4bc4a6777ef1efa69d3fd
#
_entry.id   e403cfcdaff4bc4a6777ef1efa69d3fd
#
_cell.length_a   1.000
_cell.length_b   1.000
_cell.length_c   1.000
_cell.angle_alpha   90.00
_cell.angle_beta   90.00
_cell.angle_gamma   90.00
#
_symmetry.space_group_name_H-M   'P 1'
#
loop_
_entity.id
_entity.type
_entity.pdbx_description
1 polymer ?
#
loop_
_entity_poly.entity_id
_entity_poly.type
_entity_poly.pdbx_seq_one_letter_code
_entity_poly.pdbx_strand_id
1 'polypeptide(L)'
;MNLTLSKKQFQLKNDISSMNVPEIYVLGSAQSGKTFAICLSLLEYAKNLYNYDKEKQYNGCIVGWTIDTLKSNIVENFLQLFENFGWTNKKEYELSWSSSEEKYLKIYNLKIFFFGFNNITSFNKILGKPLIMEWVDESARIYTQRQLQPSFDELPGREVSFANHPYLKTIHSFNVEGSSRHPYKIKYIDSKPDAKHYIFFPYDNPLLNTEEAIKKVINMFPDDTLRNQKIYNKWVVAEGRVFPNIPIIDNLDNYIIREIGIGIDYGSVNPTTFVPIALVFDKTKQEWKVVRLEIYYHDPGREGDNPTTEYYSKQLVHFIRYLGHKYNNVPITDVVIDSEASHFDNRLIADGIHHSLSKKGAGSVSEGVEHLQSLFYKEFLEIYDTPSIRYFNEDGTPVYSGKDEGIVELESYQYDKIKSEITGTNVYKKELDHSIDALRYIIRVFVDTGRCPQL
;
A
#
# COMPACT_ATOMS: atom_id res chain seq x y z
N MET A 1 -15.68 19.47 21.43
CA MET A 1 -14.73 18.42 21.86
C MET A 1 -13.39 19.07 22.19
N ASN A 2 -12.79 18.82 23.35
CA ASN A 2 -11.45 19.33 23.65
C ASN A 2 -10.42 18.47 22.92
N LEU A 3 -9.79 19.01 21.87
CA LEU A 3 -8.69 18.34 21.18
C LEU A 3 -7.46 18.33 22.11
N THR A 4 -7.04 17.16 22.53
CA THR A 4 -5.80 17.00 23.31
C THR A 4 -4.65 16.74 22.35
N LEU A 5 -3.62 17.58 22.38
CA LEU A 5 -2.39 17.42 21.63
C LEU A 5 -1.25 17.05 22.57
N SER A 6 -0.35 16.18 22.11
CA SER A 6 0.92 16.00 22.79
C SER A 6 1.80 17.25 22.63
N LYS A 7 2.80 17.39 23.50
CA LYS A 7 3.76 18.50 23.42
C LYS A 7 4.41 18.58 22.02
N LYS A 8 4.73 17.42 21.43
CA LYS A 8 5.38 17.33 20.12
C LYS A 8 4.42 17.73 18.99
N GLN A 9 3.15 17.29 19.03
CA GLN A 9 2.13 17.71 18.08
C GLN A 9 1.88 19.23 18.17
N PHE A 10 1.89 19.79 19.36
CA PHE A 10 1.74 21.23 19.56
C PHE A 10 2.95 22.02 18.99
N GLN A 11 4.17 21.53 19.18
CA GLN A 11 5.37 22.15 18.60
C GLN A 11 5.33 22.10 17.07
N LEU A 12 5.02 20.92 16.48
CA LEU A 12 4.86 20.76 15.03
C LEU A 12 3.81 21.75 14.48
N LYS A 13 2.65 21.85 15.16
CA LYS A 13 1.58 22.77 14.78
C LYS A 13 2.06 24.21 14.73
N ASN A 14 2.82 24.64 15.73
CA ASN A 14 3.35 26.00 15.78
C ASN A 14 4.36 26.25 14.66
N ASP A 15 5.27 25.31 14.37
CA ASP A 15 6.27 25.49 13.31
C ASP A 15 5.61 25.50 11.91
N ILE A 16 4.62 24.65 11.65
CA ILE A 16 3.89 24.67 10.38
C ILE A 16 3.12 25.98 10.20
N SER A 17 2.47 26.47 11.24
CA SER A 17 1.63 27.67 11.17
C SER A 17 2.39 28.99 11.29
N SER A 18 3.68 28.96 11.66
CA SER A 18 4.51 30.16 11.86
C SER A 18 5.19 30.63 10.57
N MET A 19 5.70 31.88 10.61
CA MET A 19 6.59 32.43 9.59
C MET A 19 8.01 31.87 9.73
N ASN A 20 8.80 31.94 8.65
CA ASN A 20 10.25 31.68 8.65
C ASN A 20 10.68 30.27 9.08
N VAL A 21 9.80 29.27 8.90
CA VAL A 21 10.11 27.85 9.02
C VAL A 21 9.74 27.17 7.69
N PRO A 22 10.58 27.30 6.66
CA PRO A 22 10.20 26.90 5.30
C PRO A 22 10.19 25.40 5.07
N GLU A 23 10.99 24.62 5.81
CA GLU A 23 11.19 23.20 5.52
C GLU A 23 11.08 22.36 6.79
N ILE A 24 10.21 21.34 6.75
CA ILE A 24 9.85 20.51 7.91
C ILE A 24 9.79 19.05 7.49
N TYR A 25 10.53 18.19 8.19
CA TYR A 25 10.57 16.75 8.02
C TYR A 25 9.93 16.04 9.22
N VAL A 26 8.91 15.23 8.96
CA VAL A 26 8.14 14.54 9.99
C VAL A 26 8.26 13.03 9.80
N LEU A 27 9.29 12.46 10.39
CA LEU A 27 9.44 11.02 10.50
C LEU A 27 8.51 10.52 11.60
N GLY A 28 7.76 9.46 11.35
CA GLY A 28 6.89 8.93 12.38
C GLY A 28 6.53 7.49 12.21
N SER A 29 6.40 6.82 13.36
CA SER A 29 5.91 5.45 13.45
C SER A 29 4.48 5.32 12.95
N ALA A 30 4.05 4.07 12.70
CA ALA A 30 2.64 3.77 12.50
C ALA A 30 1.83 4.24 13.72
N GLN A 31 0.62 4.76 13.48
CA GLN A 31 -0.32 5.22 14.51
C GLN A 31 0.23 6.33 15.45
N SER A 32 1.30 7.01 15.08
CA SER A 32 1.92 8.07 15.92
C SER A 32 1.15 9.40 15.95
N GLY A 33 0.11 9.56 15.14
CA GLY A 33 -0.71 10.76 15.07
C GLY A 33 -0.07 11.93 14.30
N LYS A 34 1.00 11.68 13.51
CA LYS A 34 1.67 12.70 12.70
C LYS A 34 0.76 13.34 11.66
N THR A 35 0.03 12.53 10.89
CA THR A 35 -0.85 13.00 9.80
C THR A 35 -1.96 13.89 10.33
N PHE A 36 -2.61 13.49 11.42
CA PHE A 36 -3.61 14.31 12.10
C PHE A 36 -3.04 15.66 12.56
N ALA A 37 -1.83 15.64 13.16
CA ALA A 37 -1.19 16.86 13.61
C ALA A 37 -0.85 17.82 12.45
N ILE A 38 -0.42 17.29 11.29
CA ILE A 38 -0.16 18.10 10.09
C ILE A 38 -1.47 18.68 9.55
N CYS A 39 -2.53 17.88 9.40
CA CYS A 39 -3.85 18.36 8.94
C CYS A 39 -4.36 19.52 9.83
N LEU A 40 -4.32 19.34 11.16
CA LEU A 40 -4.72 20.39 12.10
C LEU A 40 -3.85 21.65 11.97
N SER A 41 -2.55 21.46 11.76
CA SER A 41 -1.60 22.58 11.59
C SER A 41 -1.88 23.40 10.34
N LEU A 42 -2.28 22.72 9.26
CA LEU A 42 -2.60 23.37 7.98
C LEU A 42 -3.88 24.24 8.07
N LEU A 43 -4.82 23.92 8.95
CA LEU A 43 -5.98 24.80 9.20
C LEU A 43 -5.55 26.13 9.81
N GLU A 44 -4.64 26.08 10.78
CA GLU A 44 -4.11 27.30 11.40
C GLU A 44 -3.17 28.05 10.45
N TYR A 45 -2.35 27.33 9.69
CA TYR A 45 -1.51 27.90 8.63
C TYR A 45 -2.35 28.68 7.60
N ALA A 46 -3.43 28.09 7.09
CA ALA A 46 -4.32 28.74 6.14
C ALA A 46 -4.96 30.01 6.73
N LYS A 47 -5.37 29.97 8.00
CA LYS A 47 -5.90 31.14 8.71
C LYS A 47 -4.85 32.25 8.85
N ASN A 48 -3.62 31.90 9.23
CA ASN A 48 -2.54 32.84 9.39
C ASN A 48 -2.12 33.46 8.06
N LEU A 49 -2.07 32.66 6.99
CA LEU A 49 -1.80 33.13 5.64
C LEU A 49 -2.88 34.11 5.15
N TYR A 50 -4.17 33.80 5.40
CA TYR A 50 -5.28 34.70 5.11
C TYR A 50 -5.19 36.01 5.88
N ASN A 51 -4.82 35.99 7.15
CA ASN A 51 -4.65 37.20 7.97
C ASN A 51 -3.47 38.05 7.50
N TYR A 52 -2.45 37.44 6.92
CA TYR A 52 -1.27 38.12 6.39
C TYR A 52 -1.58 38.87 5.09
N ASP A 53 -2.32 38.26 4.17
CA ASP A 53 -2.74 38.90 2.91
C ASP A 53 -4.11 38.34 2.48
N LYS A 54 -5.16 39.13 2.70
CA LYS A 54 -6.54 38.73 2.41
C LYS A 54 -6.91 38.78 0.93
N GLU A 55 -6.21 39.59 0.16
CA GLU A 55 -6.56 39.85 -1.25
C GLU A 55 -5.98 38.79 -2.19
N LYS A 56 -4.84 38.22 -1.83
CA LYS A 56 -4.14 37.27 -2.67
C LYS A 56 -4.67 35.86 -2.51
N GLN A 57 -4.91 35.17 -3.63
CA GLN A 57 -5.20 33.74 -3.64
C GLN A 57 -3.90 32.95 -3.73
N TYR A 58 -3.78 31.91 -2.94
CA TYR A 58 -2.61 31.03 -2.87
C TYR A 58 -2.94 29.62 -3.29
N ASN A 59 -1.99 28.95 -3.92
CA ASN A 59 -2.07 27.52 -4.22
C ASN A 59 -1.09 26.74 -3.35
N GLY A 60 -1.51 25.59 -2.89
CA GLY A 60 -0.67 24.57 -2.28
C GLY A 60 -0.93 23.22 -2.91
N CYS A 61 -0.11 22.24 -2.61
CA CYS A 61 -0.38 20.87 -2.97
C CYS A 61 -0.11 19.89 -1.83
N ILE A 62 -0.84 18.78 -1.86
CA ILE A 62 -0.57 17.59 -1.08
C ILE A 62 -0.35 16.45 -2.05
N VAL A 63 0.82 15.84 -1.95
CA VAL A 63 1.26 14.75 -2.81
C VAL A 63 1.40 13.49 -1.97
N GLY A 64 0.87 12.36 -2.42
CA GLY A 64 1.03 11.07 -1.77
C GLY A 64 1.27 9.95 -2.76
N TRP A 65 1.37 8.74 -2.26
CA TRP A 65 1.62 7.58 -3.11
C TRP A 65 0.54 7.40 -4.19
N THR A 66 -0.73 7.31 -3.78
CA THR A 66 -1.87 7.29 -4.70
C THR A 66 -2.91 8.33 -4.29
N ILE A 67 -3.80 8.67 -5.22
CA ILE A 67 -4.91 9.57 -4.91
C ILE A 67 -5.90 8.95 -3.90
N ASP A 68 -6.04 7.63 -3.91
CA ASP A 68 -6.93 6.90 -3.01
C ASP A 68 -6.36 6.85 -1.59
N THR A 69 -5.05 6.65 -1.44
CA THR A 69 -4.38 6.74 -0.12
C THR A 69 -4.46 8.16 0.45
N LEU A 70 -4.38 9.19 -0.38
CA LEU A 70 -4.59 10.57 0.06
C LEU A 70 -6.02 10.80 0.57
N LYS A 71 -7.01 10.19 -0.09
CA LYS A 71 -8.40 10.28 0.36
C LYS A 71 -8.56 9.68 1.75
N SER A 72 -8.19 8.41 1.92
CA SER A 72 -8.37 7.69 3.18
C SER A 72 -7.51 8.25 4.32
N ASN A 73 -6.28 8.67 4.04
CA ASN A 73 -5.34 9.04 5.09
C ASN A 73 -5.35 10.54 5.42
N ILE A 74 -5.67 11.41 4.46
CA ILE A 74 -5.56 12.86 4.65
C ILE A 74 -6.90 13.56 4.57
N VAL A 75 -7.68 13.32 3.49
CA VAL A 75 -8.98 14.00 3.33
C VAL A 75 -9.94 13.63 4.46
N GLU A 76 -10.00 12.37 4.84
CA GLU A 76 -10.82 11.89 5.96
C GLU A 76 -10.43 12.59 7.29
N ASN A 77 -9.13 12.82 7.54
CA ASN A 77 -8.67 13.57 8.70
C ASN A 77 -9.14 15.04 8.65
N PHE A 78 -9.13 15.70 7.49
CA PHE A 78 -9.69 17.04 7.36
C PHE A 78 -11.19 17.05 7.60
N LEU A 79 -11.93 16.11 7.03
CA LEU A 79 -13.38 16.01 7.22
C LEU A 79 -13.76 15.81 8.69
N GLN A 80 -13.03 14.94 9.39
CA GLN A 80 -13.22 14.73 10.84
C GLN A 80 -12.93 16.02 11.63
N LEU A 81 -11.89 16.77 11.28
CA LEU A 81 -11.58 18.08 11.91
C LEU A 81 -12.70 19.09 11.64
N PHE A 82 -13.20 19.16 10.40
CA PHE A 82 -14.29 20.06 10.03
C PHE A 82 -15.57 19.76 10.79
N GLU A 83 -15.92 18.48 10.90
CA GLU A 83 -17.06 18.03 11.70
C GLU A 83 -16.90 18.45 13.19
N ASN A 84 -15.71 18.22 13.76
CA ASN A 84 -15.41 18.60 15.14
C ASN A 84 -15.49 20.11 15.38
N PHE A 85 -15.21 20.92 14.37
CA PHE A 85 -15.33 22.40 14.44
C PHE A 85 -16.71 22.91 14.00
N GLY A 86 -17.61 22.05 13.56
CA GLY A 86 -18.91 22.43 13.01
C GLY A 86 -18.83 23.17 11.68
N TRP A 87 -17.77 22.94 10.90
CA TRP A 87 -17.58 23.53 9.59
C TRP A 87 -18.38 22.78 8.54
N THR A 88 -18.94 23.53 7.59
CA THR A 88 -19.75 22.97 6.51
C THR A 88 -19.14 23.24 5.13
N ASN A 89 -19.28 22.29 4.21
CA ASN A 89 -18.80 22.44 2.84
C ASN A 89 -19.51 23.60 2.12
N LYS A 90 -18.78 24.33 1.28
CA LYS A 90 -19.21 25.55 0.57
C LYS A 90 -19.46 26.78 1.45
N LYS A 91 -19.16 26.69 2.73
CA LYS A 91 -19.27 27.84 3.66
C LYS A 91 -17.92 28.15 4.30
N GLU A 92 -17.39 27.27 5.17
CA GLU A 92 -16.10 27.44 5.81
C GLU A 92 -14.94 26.82 5.00
N TYR A 93 -15.24 25.80 4.20
CA TYR A 93 -14.32 25.16 3.26
C TYR A 93 -15.03 24.75 1.97
N GLU A 94 -14.27 24.43 0.93
CA GLU A 94 -14.76 23.85 -0.32
C GLU A 94 -13.92 22.64 -0.68
N LEU A 95 -14.55 21.46 -0.76
CA LEU A 95 -13.89 20.22 -1.15
C LEU A 95 -14.46 19.75 -2.49
N SER A 96 -13.60 19.66 -3.53
CA SER A 96 -13.91 19.00 -4.82
C SER A 96 -13.17 17.67 -4.88
N TRP A 97 -13.93 16.57 -5.05
CA TRP A 97 -13.40 15.20 -5.15
C TRP A 97 -14.08 14.39 -6.27
N SER A 98 -14.50 15.03 -7.34
CA SER A 98 -15.10 14.36 -8.48
C SER A 98 -14.06 13.67 -9.37
N SER A 99 -14.47 12.65 -10.13
CA SER A 99 -13.57 11.90 -11.03
C SER A 99 -13.16 12.73 -12.25
N SER A 100 -13.98 13.69 -12.67
CA SER A 100 -13.80 14.51 -13.88
C SER A 100 -13.10 15.84 -13.64
N GLU A 101 -12.93 16.26 -12.38
CA GLU A 101 -12.42 17.58 -12.02
C GLU A 101 -11.10 17.51 -11.24
N GLU A 102 -10.44 18.66 -11.11
CA GLU A 102 -9.30 18.79 -10.21
C GLU A 102 -9.73 18.48 -8.76
N LYS A 103 -8.97 17.65 -8.07
CA LYS A 103 -9.20 17.35 -6.66
C LYS A 103 -8.53 18.41 -5.81
N TYR A 104 -9.31 19.14 -5.03
CA TYR A 104 -8.79 20.20 -4.17
C TYR A 104 -9.61 20.39 -2.89
N LEU A 105 -8.95 20.96 -1.92
CA LEU A 105 -9.53 21.52 -0.70
C LEU A 105 -9.20 23.01 -0.66
N LYS A 106 -10.21 23.87 -0.57
CA LYS A 106 -10.02 25.31 -0.38
C LYS A 106 -10.42 25.70 1.04
N ILE A 107 -9.53 26.41 1.72
CA ILE A 107 -9.74 26.92 3.08
C ILE A 107 -9.26 28.37 3.07
N TYR A 108 -10.11 29.32 3.40
CA TYR A 108 -9.86 30.76 3.24
C TYR A 108 -9.40 31.10 1.80
N ASN A 109 -8.23 31.71 1.66
CA ASN A 109 -7.61 32.07 0.38
C ASN A 109 -6.57 31.04 -0.12
N LEU A 110 -6.45 29.86 0.52
CA LEU A 110 -5.55 28.79 0.13
C LEU A 110 -6.32 27.66 -0.56
N LYS A 111 -5.95 27.36 -1.81
CA LYS A 111 -6.45 26.21 -2.57
C LYS A 111 -5.38 25.13 -2.62
N ILE A 112 -5.63 24.00 -1.98
CA ILE A 112 -4.72 22.86 -1.84
C ILE A 112 -5.14 21.76 -2.83
N PHE A 113 -4.30 21.43 -3.80
CA PHE A 113 -4.52 20.38 -4.77
C PHE A 113 -3.99 19.04 -4.28
N PHE A 114 -4.65 17.94 -4.67
CA PHE A 114 -4.24 16.58 -4.32
C PHE A 114 -3.73 15.83 -5.54
N PHE A 115 -2.56 15.19 -5.42
CA PHE A 115 -1.92 14.44 -6.49
C PHE A 115 -1.37 13.11 -5.99
N GLY A 116 -1.69 12.03 -6.71
CA GLY A 116 -1.01 10.73 -6.53
C GLY A 116 0.28 10.70 -7.37
N PHE A 117 1.36 10.23 -6.80
CA PHE A 117 2.68 10.20 -7.43
C PHE A 117 3.04 8.84 -8.05
N ASN A 118 2.13 7.87 -7.99
CA ASN A 118 2.34 6.52 -8.55
C ASN A 118 2.48 6.46 -10.07
N ASN A 119 2.29 7.63 -10.75
CA ASN A 119 2.40 7.74 -12.19
C ASN A 119 2.92 9.14 -12.55
N ILE A 120 3.88 9.19 -13.50
CA ILE A 120 4.55 10.42 -13.97
C ILE A 120 3.55 11.43 -14.56
N THR A 121 2.47 10.97 -15.20
CA THR A 121 1.47 11.87 -15.77
C THR A 121 0.72 12.69 -14.72
N SER A 122 0.65 12.21 -13.49
CA SER A 122 0.06 12.96 -12.38
C SER A 122 0.90 14.17 -11.97
N PHE A 123 2.22 14.05 -12.06
CA PHE A 123 3.16 15.15 -11.80
C PHE A 123 2.97 16.30 -12.80
N ASN A 124 2.72 16.00 -14.07
CA ASN A 124 2.51 17.03 -15.10
C ASN A 124 1.36 17.98 -14.79
N LYS A 125 0.38 17.56 -13.96
CA LYS A 125 -0.75 18.40 -13.53
C LYS A 125 -0.35 19.49 -12.52
N ILE A 126 0.79 19.31 -11.83
CA ILE A 126 1.35 20.30 -10.90
C ILE A 126 2.14 21.36 -11.68
N LEU A 127 2.64 20.98 -12.87
CA LEU A 127 3.44 21.87 -13.72
C LEU A 127 2.66 23.15 -14.05
N GLY A 128 3.31 24.29 -13.84
CA GLY A 128 2.73 25.61 -14.14
C GLY A 128 1.92 26.26 -13.02
N LYS A 129 1.73 25.59 -11.87
CA LYS A 129 1.10 26.22 -10.70
C LYS A 129 2.18 26.71 -9.73
N PRO A 130 2.26 28.03 -9.42
CA PRO A 130 3.12 28.51 -8.34
C PRO A 130 2.51 28.08 -6.99
N LEU A 131 3.34 27.46 -6.14
CA LEU A 131 2.91 26.88 -4.87
C LEU A 131 3.53 27.64 -3.69
N ILE A 132 2.71 28.04 -2.72
CA ILE A 132 3.15 28.59 -1.43
C ILE A 132 3.41 27.48 -0.41
N MET A 133 2.84 26.31 -0.63
CA MET A 133 2.94 25.18 0.28
C MET A 133 2.94 23.85 -0.50
N GLU A 134 3.86 22.98 -0.11
CA GLU A 134 3.90 21.57 -0.53
C GLU A 134 3.89 20.67 0.70
N TRP A 135 3.07 19.64 0.68
CA TRP A 135 3.16 18.52 1.62
C TRP A 135 3.29 17.23 0.84
N VAL A 136 4.42 16.54 1.01
CA VAL A 136 4.67 15.24 0.41
C VAL A 136 4.53 14.17 1.50
N ASP A 137 3.42 13.44 1.46
CA ASP A 137 3.18 12.29 2.34
C ASP A 137 3.82 11.03 1.75
N GLU A 138 4.27 10.13 2.61
CA GLU A 138 5.03 8.93 2.25
C GLU A 138 6.29 9.23 1.40
N SER A 139 6.93 10.37 1.63
CA SER A 139 8.01 10.90 0.79
C SER A 139 9.19 9.94 0.62
N ALA A 140 9.61 9.20 1.66
CA ALA A 140 10.67 8.19 1.55
C ALA A 140 10.26 7.02 0.64
N ARG A 141 8.99 6.58 0.74
CA ARG A 141 8.42 5.52 -0.11
C ARG A 141 8.38 5.93 -1.57
N ILE A 142 7.91 7.15 -1.87
CA ILE A 142 7.90 7.70 -3.23
C ILE A 142 9.32 7.72 -3.79
N TYR A 143 10.28 8.20 -3.00
CA TYR A 143 11.68 8.32 -3.42
C TYR A 143 12.43 6.98 -3.57
N THR A 144 11.89 5.89 -3.02
CA THR A 144 12.37 4.53 -3.27
C THR A 144 12.28 4.16 -4.75
N GLN A 145 11.31 4.72 -5.48
CA GLN A 145 11.07 4.43 -6.88
C GLN A 145 11.96 5.30 -7.78
N ARG A 146 13.04 4.74 -8.29
CA ARG A 146 14.06 5.46 -9.08
C ARG A 146 13.50 6.28 -10.24
N GLN A 147 12.47 5.77 -10.91
CA GLN A 147 11.83 6.47 -12.04
C GLN A 147 11.04 7.72 -11.61
N LEU A 148 10.67 7.83 -10.33
CA LEU A 148 9.94 8.97 -9.79
C LEU A 148 10.86 10.03 -9.17
N GLN A 149 12.13 9.69 -8.90
CA GLN A 149 13.09 10.61 -8.26
C GLN A 149 13.27 11.92 -9.02
N PRO A 150 13.46 11.93 -10.36
CA PRO A 150 13.61 13.20 -11.08
C PRO A 150 12.40 14.13 -10.89
N SER A 151 11.19 13.60 -11.02
CA SER A 151 9.95 14.38 -10.83
C SER A 151 9.78 14.85 -9.38
N PHE A 152 10.18 14.02 -8.42
CA PHE A 152 10.18 14.40 -7.00
C PHE A 152 11.15 15.55 -6.73
N ASP A 153 12.36 15.50 -7.33
CA ASP A 153 13.39 16.52 -7.16
C ASP A 153 13.01 17.86 -7.83
N GLU A 154 12.08 17.85 -8.78
CA GLU A 154 11.56 19.05 -9.43
C GLU A 154 10.45 19.76 -8.64
N LEU A 155 9.82 19.10 -7.65
CA LEU A 155 8.74 19.69 -6.86
C LEU A 155 9.12 21.05 -6.24
N PRO A 156 10.26 21.19 -5.54
CA PRO A 156 10.64 22.47 -4.93
C PRO A 156 10.79 23.62 -5.93
N GLY A 157 11.00 23.33 -7.21
CA GLY A 157 11.02 24.33 -8.28
C GLY A 157 9.68 25.09 -8.44
N ARG A 158 8.58 24.59 -7.92
CA ARG A 158 7.26 25.25 -7.97
C ARG A 158 7.11 26.34 -6.91
N GLU A 159 7.95 26.32 -5.91
CA GLU A 159 7.99 27.29 -4.82
C GLU A 159 8.79 28.56 -5.15
N VAL A 160 9.55 28.58 -6.26
CA VAL A 160 10.46 29.68 -6.61
C VAL A 160 9.75 31.04 -6.63
N SER A 161 8.50 31.10 -7.07
CA SER A 161 7.70 32.35 -7.05
C SER A 161 7.44 32.89 -5.64
N PHE A 162 7.61 32.07 -4.62
CA PHE A 162 7.41 32.38 -3.21
C PHE A 162 8.66 32.25 -2.36
N ALA A 163 9.86 32.11 -2.96
CA ALA A 163 11.11 31.85 -2.25
C ALA A 163 11.41 32.81 -1.07
N ASN A 164 10.95 34.05 -1.17
CA ASN A 164 11.10 35.06 -0.11
C ASN A 164 9.81 35.28 0.72
N HIS A 165 8.79 34.46 0.51
CA HIS A 165 7.54 34.63 1.25
C HIS A 165 7.66 34.01 2.66
N PRO A 166 7.34 34.74 3.75
CA PRO A 166 7.57 34.24 5.11
C PRO A 166 6.76 32.99 5.45
N TYR A 167 5.66 32.74 4.77
CA TYR A 167 4.81 31.56 4.92
C TYR A 167 5.10 30.44 3.91
N LEU A 168 6.21 30.51 3.17
CA LEU A 168 6.60 29.36 2.33
C LEU A 168 6.76 28.10 3.18
N LYS A 169 6.19 26.96 2.73
CA LYS A 169 6.21 25.68 3.47
C LYS A 169 6.44 24.50 2.55
N THR A 170 7.47 23.74 2.84
CA THR A 170 7.70 22.39 2.33
C THR A 170 7.62 21.42 3.51
N ILE A 171 6.69 20.48 3.47
CA ILE A 171 6.46 19.49 4.54
C ILE A 171 6.66 18.11 3.94
N HIS A 172 7.50 17.30 4.57
CA HIS A 172 7.68 15.89 4.23
C HIS A 172 7.23 15.04 5.41
N SER A 173 6.27 14.15 5.19
CA SER A 173 5.92 13.12 6.18
C SER A 173 6.25 11.74 5.65
N PHE A 174 6.83 10.88 6.49
CA PHE A 174 7.28 9.56 6.06
C PHE A 174 7.47 8.60 7.23
N ASN A 175 7.54 7.32 6.90
CA ASN A 175 8.06 6.26 7.74
C ASN A 175 9.45 5.85 7.23
N VAL A 176 10.21 5.12 8.05
CA VAL A 176 11.47 4.53 7.58
C VAL A 176 11.20 3.47 6.51
N GLU A 177 11.96 3.55 5.42
CA GLU A 177 11.89 2.67 4.25
C GLU A 177 13.28 2.10 3.93
N GLY A 178 13.83 1.24 4.76
CA GLY A 178 15.12 0.61 4.50
C GLY A 178 16.27 1.09 5.39
N SER A 179 17.50 1.08 4.87
CA SER A 179 18.72 1.33 5.65
C SER A 179 19.13 2.80 5.70
N SER A 180 20.19 3.06 6.49
CA SER A 180 20.86 4.37 6.54
C SER A 180 21.41 4.85 5.18
N ARG A 181 21.53 3.94 4.19
CA ARG A 181 21.95 4.26 2.81
C ARG A 181 20.77 4.61 1.88
N HIS A 182 19.56 4.71 2.41
CA HIS A 182 18.39 5.06 1.61
C HIS A 182 18.59 6.40 0.91
N PRO A 183 18.38 6.50 -0.43
CA PRO A 183 18.65 7.72 -1.20
C PRO A 183 17.94 8.96 -0.66
N TYR A 184 16.67 8.80 -0.22
CA TYR A 184 15.90 9.88 0.40
C TYR A 184 16.56 10.39 1.69
N LYS A 185 17.03 9.46 2.55
CA LYS A 185 17.70 9.82 3.81
C LYS A 185 18.93 10.68 3.53
N ILE A 186 19.79 10.22 2.63
CA ILE A 186 21.04 10.91 2.29
C ILE A 186 20.73 12.31 1.71
N LYS A 187 19.79 12.40 0.76
CA LYS A 187 19.52 13.63 0.02
C LYS A 187 18.66 14.64 0.77
N TYR A 188 17.68 14.20 1.56
CA TYR A 188 16.68 15.07 2.17
C TYR A 188 16.79 15.18 3.69
N ILE A 189 17.37 14.19 4.36
CA ILE A 189 17.50 14.23 5.81
C ILE A 189 18.90 14.67 6.24
N ASP A 190 19.92 13.94 5.77
CA ASP A 190 21.30 14.17 6.23
C ASP A 190 21.90 15.46 5.61
N SER A 191 21.48 15.86 4.41
CA SER A 191 21.95 17.07 3.74
C SER A 191 21.25 18.36 4.15
N LYS A 192 20.20 18.27 4.99
CA LYS A 192 19.35 19.39 5.40
C LYS A 192 19.32 19.59 6.92
N PRO A 193 20.48 19.82 7.57
CA PRO A 193 20.56 19.92 9.04
C PRO A 193 19.83 21.15 9.59
N ASP A 194 19.66 22.21 8.77
CA ASP A 194 19.00 23.44 9.16
C ASP A 194 17.46 23.36 9.10
N ALA A 195 16.92 22.34 8.47
CA ALA A 195 15.48 22.10 8.44
C ALA A 195 14.95 21.65 9.79
N LYS A 196 13.66 21.78 10.02
CA LYS A 196 13.03 21.26 11.24
C LYS A 196 12.74 19.76 11.09
N HIS A 197 13.27 18.96 12.01
CA HIS A 197 13.09 17.51 12.03
C HIS A 197 12.26 17.09 13.24
N TYR A 198 11.19 16.34 13.01
CA TYR A 198 10.35 15.74 14.03
C TYR A 198 10.39 14.21 13.92
N ILE A 199 10.49 13.54 15.05
CA ILE A 199 10.41 12.07 15.12
C ILE A 199 9.27 11.71 16.07
N PHE A 200 8.22 11.10 15.51
CA PHE A 200 7.04 10.67 16.24
C PHE A 200 7.07 9.18 16.53
N PHE A 201 6.66 8.82 17.73
CA PHE A 201 6.48 7.43 18.18
C PHE A 201 5.03 7.18 18.58
N PRO A 202 4.57 5.92 18.75
CA PRO A 202 3.21 5.65 19.16
C PRO A 202 2.77 6.36 20.44
N TYR A 203 3.67 6.50 21.42
CA TYR A 203 3.39 7.20 22.67
C TYR A 203 3.26 8.73 22.53
N ASP A 204 3.60 9.31 21.39
CA ASP A 204 3.35 10.71 21.08
C ASP A 204 1.89 10.98 20.64
N ASN A 205 1.11 9.91 20.42
CA ASN A 205 -0.30 10.00 20.06
C ASN A 205 -1.17 9.97 21.32
N PRO A 206 -1.88 11.06 21.66
CA PRO A 206 -2.74 11.11 22.85
C PRO A 206 -3.88 10.08 22.86
N LEU A 207 -4.26 9.53 21.70
CA LEU A 207 -5.27 8.47 21.59
C LEU A 207 -4.75 7.12 22.04
N LEU A 208 -3.42 6.91 22.04
CA LEU A 208 -2.77 5.69 22.53
C LEU A 208 -2.29 5.91 23.99
N ASN A 209 -3.23 6.24 24.86
CA ASN A 209 -2.96 6.67 26.23
C ASN A 209 -2.75 5.54 27.24
N THR A 210 -2.73 4.30 26.81
CA THR A 210 -2.50 3.11 27.65
C THR A 210 -1.35 2.26 27.11
N GLU A 211 -0.63 1.59 27.99
CA GLU A 211 0.41 0.64 27.60
C GLU A 211 -0.12 -0.49 26.70
N GLU A 212 -1.37 -0.92 26.95
CA GLU A 212 -2.01 -1.96 26.17
C GLU A 212 -2.27 -1.50 24.72
N ALA A 213 -2.75 -0.27 24.53
CA ALA A 213 -2.94 0.31 23.21
C ALA A 213 -1.61 0.42 22.44
N ILE A 214 -0.55 0.86 23.11
CA ILE A 214 0.80 0.92 22.52
C ILE A 214 1.31 -0.48 22.17
N LYS A 215 1.14 -1.48 23.06
CA LYS A 215 1.51 -2.87 22.79
C LYS A 215 0.77 -3.44 21.58
N LYS A 216 -0.52 -3.13 21.41
CA LYS A 216 -1.29 -3.55 20.21
C LYS A 216 -0.65 -2.99 18.94
N VAL A 217 -0.25 -1.71 18.92
CA VAL A 217 0.42 -1.10 17.75
C VAL A 217 1.78 -1.75 17.49
N ILE A 218 2.59 -2.00 18.52
CA ILE A 218 3.89 -2.66 18.39
C ILE A 218 3.73 -4.08 17.83
N ASN A 219 2.74 -4.80 18.30
CA ASN A 219 2.46 -6.18 17.89
C ASN A 219 1.85 -6.27 16.48
N MET A 220 1.45 -5.17 15.85
CA MET A 220 1.09 -5.17 14.41
C MET A 220 2.30 -5.50 13.50
N PHE A 221 3.52 -5.43 14.03
CA PHE A 221 4.75 -5.70 13.30
C PHE A 221 5.54 -6.82 14.01
N PRO A 222 5.23 -8.09 13.74
CA PRO A 222 5.85 -9.23 14.43
C PRO A 222 7.32 -9.41 14.04
N ASP A 223 7.71 -9.05 12.83
CA ASP A 223 9.10 -9.06 12.38
C ASP A 223 9.92 -7.96 13.05
N ASP A 224 11.07 -8.30 13.60
CA ASP A 224 11.90 -7.35 14.35
C ASP A 224 12.44 -6.23 13.47
N THR A 225 12.71 -6.49 12.20
CA THR A 225 13.21 -5.46 11.29
C THR A 225 12.10 -4.49 10.91
N LEU A 226 10.91 -5.00 10.57
CA LEU A 226 9.74 -4.16 10.33
C LEU A 226 9.39 -3.37 11.58
N ARG A 227 9.44 -3.97 12.75
CA ARG A 227 9.23 -3.29 14.02
C ARG A 227 10.26 -2.19 14.25
N ASN A 228 11.53 -2.47 13.97
CA ASN A 228 12.59 -1.46 14.04
C ASN A 228 12.34 -0.28 13.08
N GLN A 229 11.89 -0.54 11.86
CA GLN A 229 11.56 0.50 10.88
C GLN A 229 10.26 1.26 11.25
N LYS A 230 9.15 0.53 11.38
CA LYS A 230 7.80 1.11 11.44
C LYS A 230 7.38 1.62 12.83
N ILE A 231 8.04 1.13 13.91
CA ILE A 231 7.77 1.54 15.30
C ILE A 231 8.90 2.34 15.89
N TYR A 232 10.14 1.85 15.77
CA TYR A 232 11.29 2.48 16.41
C TYR A 232 12.04 3.46 15.51
N ASN A 233 11.54 3.70 14.29
CA ASN A 233 12.10 4.66 13.32
C ASN A 233 13.60 4.42 13.02
N LYS A 234 14.05 3.17 13.05
CA LYS A 234 15.44 2.82 12.77
C LYS A 234 15.64 2.53 11.29
N TRP A 235 16.64 3.15 10.68
CA TRP A 235 17.05 2.89 9.31
C TRP A 235 17.87 1.60 9.24
N VAL A 236 17.18 0.47 9.04
CA VAL A 236 17.75 -0.88 8.94
C VAL A 236 17.13 -1.61 7.76
N VAL A 237 17.82 -2.55 7.12
CA VAL A 237 17.25 -3.43 6.10
C VAL A 237 16.64 -4.67 6.74
N ALA A 238 15.59 -5.16 6.12
CA ALA A 238 15.00 -6.43 6.49
C ALA A 238 15.90 -7.59 6.04
N GLU A 239 15.96 -8.63 6.84
CA GLU A 239 16.68 -9.87 6.55
C GLU A 239 15.88 -11.09 7.05
N GLY A 240 16.17 -12.25 6.47
CA GLY A 240 15.48 -13.49 6.80
C GLY A 240 14.18 -13.71 6.00
N ARG A 241 13.25 -14.45 6.57
CA ARG A 241 11.98 -14.78 5.93
C ARG A 241 11.06 -13.57 5.85
N VAL A 242 10.39 -13.43 4.72
CA VAL A 242 9.39 -12.37 4.51
C VAL A 242 8.12 -12.69 5.29
N PHE A 243 7.74 -13.97 5.36
CA PHE A 243 6.55 -14.46 6.08
C PHE A 243 6.96 -15.40 7.21
N PRO A 244 7.32 -14.88 8.39
CA PRO A 244 7.78 -15.73 9.51
C PRO A 244 6.65 -16.56 10.13
N ASN A 245 5.42 -16.07 10.08
CA ASN A 245 4.23 -16.73 10.63
C ASN A 245 3.16 -16.78 9.56
N ILE A 246 2.83 -17.98 9.09
CA ILE A 246 1.78 -18.23 8.11
C ILE A 246 0.69 -19.02 8.83
N PRO A 247 -0.54 -18.47 8.97
CA PRO A 247 -1.66 -19.22 9.53
C PRO A 247 -2.05 -20.37 8.60
N ILE A 248 -1.83 -21.60 9.02
CA ILE A 248 -2.13 -22.81 8.25
C ILE A 248 -3.29 -23.54 8.91
N ILE A 249 -4.25 -23.99 8.10
CA ILE A 249 -5.39 -24.81 8.50
C ILE A 249 -5.41 -26.12 7.70
N ASP A 250 -5.88 -27.19 8.31
CA ASP A 250 -5.90 -28.53 7.73
C ASP A 250 -7.30 -28.98 7.27
N ASN A 251 -8.35 -28.22 7.57
CA ASN A 251 -9.71 -28.47 7.11
C ASN A 251 -10.53 -27.18 6.99
N LEU A 252 -11.69 -27.29 6.30
CA LEU A 252 -12.62 -26.18 6.06
C LEU A 252 -13.97 -26.35 6.79
N ASP A 253 -14.10 -27.27 7.76
CA ASP A 253 -15.36 -27.65 8.37
C ASP A 253 -16.08 -26.50 9.11
N ASN A 254 -15.28 -25.57 9.62
CA ASN A 254 -15.79 -24.42 10.36
C ASN A 254 -16.10 -23.21 9.47
N TYR A 255 -15.86 -23.29 8.15
CA TYR A 255 -16.03 -22.18 7.24
C TYR A 255 -17.25 -22.34 6.33
N ILE A 256 -17.93 -21.23 6.06
CA ILE A 256 -18.93 -21.12 5.00
C ILE A 256 -18.31 -20.29 3.90
N ILE A 257 -18.06 -20.89 2.73
CA ILE A 257 -17.50 -20.21 1.58
C ILE A 257 -18.60 -19.40 0.89
N ARG A 258 -18.37 -18.12 0.67
CA ARG A 258 -19.29 -17.20 -0.01
C ARG A 258 -18.98 -17.04 -1.49
N GLU A 259 -17.73 -16.79 -1.82
CA GLU A 259 -17.24 -16.56 -3.15
C GLU A 259 -15.75 -16.87 -3.27
N ILE A 260 -15.28 -17.10 -4.49
CA ILE A 260 -13.89 -17.43 -4.79
C ILE A 260 -13.35 -16.45 -5.83
N GLY A 261 -12.13 -15.96 -5.63
CA GLY A 261 -11.35 -15.24 -6.62
C GLY A 261 -10.08 -16.01 -6.96
N ILE A 262 -9.57 -15.92 -8.18
CA ILE A 262 -8.38 -16.63 -8.65
C ILE A 262 -7.36 -15.61 -9.14
N GLY A 263 -6.15 -15.64 -8.55
CA GLY A 263 -4.98 -14.93 -9.07
C GLY A 263 -4.14 -15.88 -9.93
N ILE A 264 -3.56 -15.37 -11.01
CA ILE A 264 -2.77 -16.15 -11.94
C ILE A 264 -1.44 -15.46 -12.21
N ASP A 265 -0.35 -16.16 -11.97
CA ASP A 265 0.98 -15.84 -12.48
C ASP A 265 1.32 -16.80 -13.61
N TYR A 266 1.49 -16.25 -14.82
CA TYR A 266 1.76 -17.05 -16.02
C TYR A 266 3.24 -16.98 -16.38
N GLY A 267 3.89 -18.14 -16.42
CA GLY A 267 5.24 -18.33 -16.91
C GLY A 267 5.29 -19.23 -18.14
N SER A 268 6.02 -18.82 -19.18
CA SER A 268 6.25 -19.69 -20.37
C SER A 268 7.39 -20.68 -20.15
N VAL A 269 8.36 -20.32 -19.30
CA VAL A 269 9.54 -21.14 -18.94
C VAL A 269 9.59 -21.35 -17.43
N ASN A 270 9.07 -20.38 -16.69
CA ASN A 270 8.90 -20.42 -15.25
C ASN A 270 7.56 -21.07 -14.86
N PRO A 271 7.35 -21.42 -13.59
CA PRO A 271 6.08 -21.94 -13.13
C PRO A 271 4.88 -21.08 -13.52
N THR A 272 3.78 -21.72 -13.89
CA THR A 272 2.46 -21.12 -14.01
C THR A 272 1.63 -21.53 -12.81
N THR A 273 1.04 -20.57 -12.11
CA THR A 273 0.25 -20.82 -10.91
C THR A 273 -1.14 -20.19 -10.99
N PHE A 274 -2.16 -20.94 -10.53
CA PHE A 274 -3.51 -20.44 -10.28
C PHE A 274 -3.78 -20.53 -8.78
N VAL A 275 -3.95 -19.40 -8.14
CA VAL A 275 -4.09 -19.31 -6.68
C VAL A 275 -5.50 -18.82 -6.33
N PRO A 276 -6.40 -19.73 -5.92
CA PRO A 276 -7.74 -19.37 -5.50
C PRO A 276 -7.74 -18.92 -4.05
N ILE A 277 -8.47 -17.85 -3.76
CA ILE A 277 -8.82 -17.42 -2.41
C ILE A 277 -10.33 -17.38 -2.26
N ALA A 278 -10.81 -17.79 -1.11
CA ALA A 278 -12.23 -17.77 -0.78
C ALA A 278 -12.52 -16.73 0.30
N LEU A 279 -13.56 -15.92 0.10
CA LEU A 279 -14.18 -15.16 1.18
C LEU A 279 -15.05 -16.12 1.99
N VAL A 280 -14.73 -16.28 3.27
CA VAL A 280 -15.37 -17.26 4.14
C VAL A 280 -15.91 -16.61 5.41
N PHE A 281 -16.96 -17.18 5.97
CA PHE A 281 -17.43 -16.87 7.30
C PHE A 281 -16.99 -17.98 8.28
N ASP A 282 -16.13 -17.62 9.24
CA ASP A 282 -15.69 -18.50 10.31
C ASP A 282 -16.82 -18.65 11.35
N LYS A 283 -17.43 -19.85 11.42
CA LYS A 283 -18.53 -20.15 12.35
C LYS A 283 -18.08 -20.12 13.81
N THR A 284 -16.81 -20.34 14.07
CA THR A 284 -16.27 -20.38 15.44
C THR A 284 -15.99 -18.97 15.96
N LYS A 285 -15.31 -18.15 15.16
CA LYS A 285 -14.94 -16.78 15.52
C LYS A 285 -16.05 -15.76 15.20
N GLN A 286 -17.09 -16.16 14.43
CA GLN A 286 -18.20 -15.31 13.98
C GLN A 286 -17.70 -14.08 13.19
N GLU A 287 -16.71 -14.27 12.33
CA GLU A 287 -16.09 -13.20 11.55
C GLU A 287 -15.83 -13.61 10.10
N TRP A 288 -15.71 -12.62 9.23
CA TRP A 288 -15.30 -12.83 7.85
C TRP A 288 -13.79 -12.95 7.77
N LYS A 289 -13.32 -13.88 6.94
CA LYS A 289 -11.91 -14.13 6.65
C LYS A 289 -11.69 -14.45 5.18
N VAL A 290 -10.44 -14.56 4.80
CA VAL A 290 -10.01 -15.09 3.51
C VAL A 290 -9.20 -16.36 3.73
N VAL A 291 -9.50 -17.39 2.96
CA VAL A 291 -8.74 -18.64 2.96
C VAL A 291 -8.19 -18.89 1.56
N ARG A 292 -6.89 -19.11 1.44
CA ARG A 292 -6.28 -19.62 0.22
C ARG A 292 -6.57 -21.12 0.15
N LEU A 293 -7.24 -21.54 -0.95
CA LEU A 293 -7.60 -22.93 -1.23
C LEU A 293 -6.44 -23.67 -1.94
N GLU A 294 -6.70 -24.89 -2.42
CA GLU A 294 -5.71 -25.64 -3.22
C GLU A 294 -5.31 -24.90 -4.47
N ILE A 295 -4.02 -24.86 -4.76
CA ILE A 295 -3.48 -24.17 -5.94
C ILE A 295 -3.21 -25.12 -7.09
N TYR A 296 -3.29 -24.59 -8.31
CA TYR A 296 -2.63 -25.17 -9.48
C TYR A 296 -1.18 -24.66 -9.53
N TYR A 297 -0.23 -25.58 -9.69
CA TYR A 297 1.19 -25.23 -9.77
C TYR A 297 1.89 -26.15 -10.77
N HIS A 298 2.23 -25.62 -11.93
CA HIS A 298 2.92 -26.36 -12.98
C HIS A 298 4.26 -25.69 -13.30
N ASP A 299 5.35 -26.45 -13.19
CA ASP A 299 6.72 -25.99 -13.43
C ASP A 299 7.29 -26.70 -14.68
N PRO A 300 7.27 -26.03 -15.86
CA PRO A 300 7.78 -26.61 -17.10
C PRO A 300 9.24 -27.07 -17.02
N GLY A 301 10.06 -26.29 -16.27
CA GLY A 301 11.47 -26.61 -16.09
C GLY A 301 11.70 -27.93 -15.33
N ARG A 302 10.86 -28.19 -14.34
CA ARG A 302 10.88 -29.43 -13.54
C ARG A 302 10.25 -30.58 -14.28
N GLU A 303 9.17 -30.37 -15.04
CA GLU A 303 8.44 -31.38 -15.79
C GLU A 303 9.16 -31.77 -17.10
N GLY A 304 10.04 -30.91 -17.62
CA GLY A 304 10.74 -31.12 -18.88
C GLY A 304 9.84 -30.96 -20.12
N ASP A 305 8.78 -30.16 -20.00
CA ASP A 305 7.82 -29.86 -21.05
C ASP A 305 7.88 -28.39 -21.49
N ASN A 306 7.16 -28.05 -22.55
CA ASN A 306 7.07 -26.70 -23.07
C ASN A 306 5.60 -26.37 -23.42
N PRO A 307 4.75 -26.16 -22.42
CA PRO A 307 3.32 -25.99 -22.62
C PRO A 307 2.99 -24.66 -23.30
N THR A 308 1.94 -24.66 -24.11
CA THR A 308 1.44 -23.49 -24.83
C THR A 308 0.45 -22.71 -23.98
N THR A 309 0.14 -21.46 -24.40
CA THR A 309 -0.95 -20.68 -23.79
C THR A 309 -2.31 -21.40 -23.89
N GLU A 310 -2.53 -22.16 -24.98
CA GLU A 310 -3.72 -22.99 -25.15
C GLU A 310 -3.82 -24.10 -24.09
N TYR A 311 -2.71 -24.74 -23.79
CA TYR A 311 -2.66 -25.77 -22.75
C TYR A 311 -3.09 -25.14 -21.39
N TYR A 312 -2.51 -24.03 -21.00
CA TYR A 312 -2.85 -23.39 -19.72
C TYR A 312 -4.27 -22.83 -19.69
N SER A 313 -4.80 -22.36 -20.82
CA SER A 313 -6.20 -21.97 -20.90
C SER A 313 -7.15 -23.14 -20.65
N LYS A 314 -6.87 -24.32 -21.23
CA LYS A 314 -7.62 -25.54 -20.95
C LYS A 314 -7.48 -25.99 -19.48
N GLN A 315 -6.28 -25.93 -18.92
CA GLN A 315 -6.05 -26.22 -17.50
C GLN A 315 -6.84 -25.29 -16.59
N LEU A 316 -6.92 -24.00 -16.89
CA LEU A 316 -7.72 -23.04 -16.14
C LEU A 316 -9.23 -23.38 -16.20
N VAL A 317 -9.75 -23.78 -17.35
CA VAL A 317 -11.15 -24.22 -17.47
C VAL A 317 -11.42 -25.47 -16.61
N HIS A 318 -10.52 -26.45 -16.62
CA HIS A 318 -10.63 -27.62 -15.75
C HIS A 318 -10.58 -27.23 -14.28
N PHE A 319 -9.67 -26.31 -13.92
CA PHE A 319 -9.51 -25.83 -12.56
C PHE A 319 -10.76 -25.10 -12.03
N ILE A 320 -11.34 -24.22 -12.84
CA ILE A 320 -12.60 -23.51 -12.51
C ILE A 320 -13.74 -24.53 -12.30
N ARG A 321 -13.88 -25.52 -13.17
CA ARG A 321 -14.88 -26.59 -13.00
C ARG A 321 -14.63 -27.42 -11.73
N TYR A 322 -13.38 -27.79 -11.49
CA TYR A 322 -12.98 -28.51 -10.28
C TYR A 322 -13.37 -27.77 -9.01
N LEU A 323 -13.03 -26.47 -8.91
CA LEU A 323 -13.42 -25.65 -7.77
C LEU A 323 -14.95 -25.56 -7.63
N GLY A 324 -15.67 -25.39 -8.74
CA GLY A 324 -17.14 -25.39 -8.73
C GLY A 324 -17.70 -26.70 -8.16
N HIS A 325 -17.23 -27.84 -8.62
CA HIS A 325 -17.70 -29.15 -8.09
C HIS A 325 -17.31 -29.35 -6.62
N LYS A 326 -16.08 -29.05 -6.25
CA LYS A 326 -15.58 -29.28 -4.90
C LYS A 326 -16.27 -28.40 -3.86
N TYR A 327 -16.58 -27.16 -4.21
CA TYR A 327 -17.16 -26.16 -3.31
C TYR A 327 -18.62 -25.84 -3.60
N ASN A 328 -19.40 -26.85 -4.05
CA ASN A 328 -20.86 -26.77 -4.20
C ASN A 328 -21.32 -25.58 -5.10
N ASN A 329 -20.61 -25.33 -6.18
CA ASN A 329 -20.88 -24.25 -7.14
C ASN A 329 -20.90 -22.84 -6.52
N VAL A 330 -20.06 -22.61 -5.51
CA VAL A 330 -19.81 -21.26 -5.00
C VAL A 330 -19.31 -20.40 -6.17
N PRO A 331 -19.81 -19.15 -6.35
CA PRO A 331 -19.46 -18.31 -7.48
C PRO A 331 -17.97 -17.96 -7.48
N ILE A 332 -17.35 -18.08 -8.66
CA ILE A 332 -16.02 -17.53 -8.94
C ILE A 332 -16.24 -16.13 -9.49
N THR A 333 -15.93 -15.12 -8.69
CA THR A 333 -16.27 -13.71 -8.98
C THR A 333 -15.18 -12.99 -9.73
N ASP A 334 -13.93 -13.41 -9.55
CA ASP A 334 -12.77 -12.72 -10.12
C ASP A 334 -11.74 -13.73 -10.64
N VAL A 335 -11.20 -13.46 -11.81
CA VAL A 335 -9.98 -14.08 -12.35
C VAL A 335 -9.03 -12.93 -12.69
N VAL A 336 -7.84 -12.91 -12.09
CA VAL A 336 -6.88 -11.82 -12.25
C VAL A 336 -5.57 -12.39 -12.76
N ILE A 337 -5.07 -11.88 -13.87
CA ILE A 337 -3.80 -12.31 -14.46
C ILE A 337 -2.76 -11.20 -14.41
N ASP A 338 -1.50 -11.58 -14.52
CA ASP A 338 -0.40 -10.63 -14.68
C ASP A 338 -0.62 -9.74 -15.92
N SER A 339 -0.56 -8.42 -15.73
CA SER A 339 -0.70 -7.44 -16.83
C SER A 339 0.42 -7.52 -17.89
N GLU A 340 1.53 -8.18 -17.60
CA GLU A 340 2.62 -8.42 -18.55
C GLU A 340 2.44 -9.70 -19.37
N ALA A 341 1.50 -10.56 -19.01
CA ALA A 341 1.22 -11.83 -19.68
C ALA A 341 0.35 -11.66 -20.94
N SER A 342 0.72 -10.75 -21.85
CA SER A 342 -0.10 -10.34 -23.00
C SER A 342 -0.51 -11.50 -23.93
N HIS A 343 0.34 -12.50 -24.11
CA HIS A 343 0.02 -13.67 -24.93
C HIS A 343 -1.05 -14.55 -24.29
N PHE A 344 -1.01 -14.69 -22.98
CA PHE A 344 -2.01 -15.44 -22.23
C PHE A 344 -3.32 -14.67 -22.11
N ASP A 345 -3.27 -13.35 -21.92
CA ASP A 345 -4.41 -12.45 -21.95
C ASP A 345 -5.21 -12.60 -23.25
N ASN A 346 -4.54 -12.46 -24.40
CA ASN A 346 -5.15 -12.63 -25.70
C ASN A 346 -5.77 -14.03 -25.88
N ARG A 347 -5.16 -15.06 -25.34
CA ARG A 347 -5.69 -16.43 -25.40
C ARG A 347 -6.96 -16.56 -24.56
N LEU A 348 -6.99 -16.05 -23.34
CA LEU A 348 -8.17 -16.09 -22.48
C LEU A 348 -9.35 -15.33 -23.08
N ILE A 349 -9.07 -14.18 -23.71
CA ILE A 349 -10.10 -13.42 -24.46
C ILE A 349 -10.67 -14.27 -25.61
N ALA A 350 -9.80 -14.91 -26.39
CA ALA A 350 -10.21 -15.78 -27.52
C ALA A 350 -11.08 -16.96 -27.06
N ASP A 351 -10.80 -17.51 -25.88
CA ASP A 351 -11.53 -18.63 -25.28
C ASP A 351 -12.78 -18.17 -24.50
N GLY A 352 -13.08 -16.86 -24.45
CA GLY A 352 -14.23 -16.32 -23.76
C GLY A 352 -14.17 -16.37 -22.25
N ILE A 353 -12.97 -16.44 -21.65
CA ILE A 353 -12.75 -16.48 -20.21
C ILE A 353 -12.69 -15.03 -19.70
N HIS A 354 -13.69 -14.64 -18.91
CA HIS A 354 -13.70 -13.32 -18.28
C HIS A 354 -12.61 -13.22 -17.22
N HIS A 355 -11.77 -12.20 -17.34
CA HIS A 355 -10.69 -11.91 -16.39
C HIS A 355 -10.35 -10.42 -16.38
N SER A 356 -9.53 -10.01 -15.43
CA SER A 356 -8.97 -8.67 -15.33
C SER A 356 -7.45 -8.73 -15.24
N LEU A 357 -6.81 -7.60 -15.57
CA LEU A 357 -5.36 -7.48 -15.46
C LEU A 357 -4.97 -6.96 -14.08
N SER A 358 -3.88 -7.50 -13.53
CA SER A 358 -3.31 -7.01 -12.28
C SER A 358 -2.87 -5.55 -12.43
N LYS A 359 -3.16 -4.74 -11.41
CA LYS A 359 -2.67 -3.37 -11.35
C LYS A 359 -1.20 -3.39 -10.96
N LYS A 360 -0.31 -3.16 -11.93
CA LYS A 360 1.11 -2.97 -11.68
C LYS A 360 1.46 -1.49 -11.64
N GLY A 361 2.39 -1.15 -10.77
CA GLY A 361 2.95 0.18 -10.64
C GLY A 361 4.24 0.11 -9.84
N ALA A 362 4.97 1.21 -9.81
CA ALA A 362 6.17 1.30 -8.99
C ALA A 362 5.82 0.97 -7.53
N GLY A 363 6.56 0.02 -6.90
CA GLY A 363 6.32 -0.41 -5.52
C GLY A 363 5.16 -1.40 -5.30
N SER A 364 4.45 -1.83 -6.35
CA SER A 364 3.33 -2.78 -6.20
C SER A 364 3.73 -4.12 -5.56
N VAL A 365 4.99 -4.56 -5.73
CA VAL A 365 5.51 -5.76 -5.06
C VAL A 365 5.61 -5.55 -3.56
N SER A 366 6.26 -4.47 -3.12
CA SER A 366 6.42 -4.16 -1.68
C SER A 366 5.06 -3.94 -1.01
N GLU A 367 4.17 -3.19 -1.66
CA GLU A 367 2.81 -2.95 -1.18
C GLU A 367 2.04 -4.27 -1.03
N GLY A 368 2.08 -5.14 -2.03
CA GLY A 368 1.41 -6.42 -1.98
C GLY A 368 1.97 -7.35 -0.92
N VAL A 369 3.30 -7.35 -0.71
CA VAL A 369 3.95 -8.13 0.36
C VAL A 369 3.56 -7.60 1.74
N GLU A 370 3.56 -6.28 1.94
CA GLU A 370 3.12 -5.67 3.21
C GLU A 370 1.66 -5.98 3.52
N HIS A 371 0.78 -6.01 2.50
CA HIS A 371 -0.61 -6.45 2.64
C HIS A 371 -0.68 -7.90 3.13
N LEU A 372 0.02 -8.83 2.46
CA LEU A 372 0.03 -10.22 2.88
C LEU A 372 0.56 -10.38 4.31
N GLN A 373 1.64 -9.70 4.67
CA GLN A 373 2.18 -9.72 6.03
C GLN A 373 1.16 -9.26 7.08
N SER A 374 0.43 -8.16 6.77
CA SER A 374 -0.62 -7.66 7.65
C SER A 374 -1.80 -8.63 7.78
N LEU A 375 -2.24 -9.24 6.66
CA LEU A 375 -3.35 -10.19 6.67
C LEU A 375 -3.00 -11.49 7.42
N PHE A 376 -1.78 -12.01 7.23
CA PHE A 376 -1.29 -13.16 8.01
C PHE A 376 -1.17 -12.83 9.49
N TYR A 377 -0.61 -11.68 9.83
CA TYR A 377 -0.47 -11.26 11.21
C TYR A 377 -1.82 -11.11 11.93
N LYS A 378 -2.83 -10.55 11.24
CA LYS A 378 -4.20 -10.41 11.77
C LYS A 378 -4.98 -11.75 11.76
N GLU A 379 -4.37 -12.83 11.30
CA GLU A 379 -5.04 -14.10 11.01
C GLU A 379 -6.29 -13.92 10.15
N PHE A 380 -6.32 -12.88 9.32
CA PHE A 380 -7.41 -12.63 8.39
C PHE A 380 -7.27 -13.46 7.11
N LEU A 381 -6.04 -13.74 6.68
CA LEU A 381 -5.70 -14.67 5.62
C LEU A 381 -5.13 -15.95 6.23
N GLU A 382 -5.76 -17.06 5.93
CA GLU A 382 -5.33 -18.40 6.33
C GLU A 382 -5.04 -19.26 5.09
N ILE A 383 -4.16 -20.23 5.23
CA ILE A 383 -3.73 -21.11 4.14
C ILE A 383 -4.28 -22.51 4.43
N TYR A 384 -5.13 -23.02 3.54
CA TYR A 384 -5.57 -24.41 3.60
C TYR A 384 -4.47 -25.31 3.04
N ASP A 385 -3.85 -26.12 3.92
CA ASP A 385 -2.77 -27.06 3.54
C ASP A 385 -3.33 -28.23 2.76
N THR A 386 -2.99 -28.28 1.50
CA THR A 386 -3.43 -29.35 0.59
C THR A 386 -2.45 -29.46 -0.56
N PRO A 387 -2.12 -30.67 -1.05
CA PRO A 387 -1.21 -30.84 -2.17
C PRO A 387 -1.64 -30.03 -3.40
N SER A 388 -0.69 -29.35 -4.01
CA SER A 388 -0.94 -28.57 -5.23
C SER A 388 -1.33 -29.48 -6.41
N ILE A 389 -2.22 -28.99 -7.27
CA ILE A 389 -2.59 -29.64 -8.51
C ILE A 389 -1.52 -29.31 -9.55
N ARG A 390 -0.88 -30.33 -10.12
CA ARG A 390 0.15 -30.17 -11.16
C ARG A 390 -0.46 -29.94 -12.54
N TYR A 391 -1.47 -30.76 -12.87
CA TYR A 391 -2.23 -30.67 -14.13
C TYR A 391 -3.57 -31.40 -14.01
N PHE A 392 -4.42 -31.18 -14.97
CA PHE A 392 -5.65 -31.95 -15.17
C PHE A 392 -5.48 -32.85 -16.43
N ASN A 393 -5.91 -34.08 -16.31
CA ASN A 393 -6.05 -34.97 -17.44
C ASN A 393 -7.13 -34.46 -18.42
N GLU A 394 -7.23 -35.06 -19.62
CA GLU A 394 -8.24 -34.67 -20.62
C GLU A 394 -9.69 -34.78 -20.10
N ASP A 395 -9.94 -35.74 -19.20
CA ASP A 395 -11.24 -35.92 -18.54
C ASP A 395 -11.52 -34.95 -17.40
N GLY A 396 -10.57 -34.07 -17.07
CA GLY A 396 -10.69 -33.10 -15.97
C GLY A 396 -10.31 -33.66 -14.60
N THR A 397 -9.73 -34.85 -14.51
CA THR A 397 -9.25 -35.42 -13.24
C THR A 397 -7.94 -34.74 -12.82
N PRO A 398 -7.84 -34.17 -11.57
CA PRO A 398 -6.62 -33.56 -11.13
C PRO A 398 -5.51 -34.55 -10.79
N VAL A 399 -4.28 -34.19 -11.12
CA VAL A 399 -3.06 -34.89 -10.70
C VAL A 399 -2.32 -33.98 -9.72
N TYR A 400 -2.07 -34.49 -8.52
CA TYR A 400 -1.50 -33.70 -7.43
C TYR A 400 0.02 -33.83 -7.34
N SER A 401 0.68 -32.82 -6.80
CA SER A 401 2.03 -32.90 -6.26
C SER A 401 2.02 -33.63 -4.90
N GLY A 402 3.18 -33.99 -4.40
CA GLY A 402 3.27 -34.60 -3.05
C GLY A 402 3.18 -33.59 -1.89
N LYS A 403 3.02 -32.28 -2.18
CA LYS A 403 3.07 -31.19 -1.21
C LYS A 403 2.34 -29.96 -1.72
N ASP A 404 2.12 -28.99 -0.84
CA ASP A 404 1.68 -27.65 -1.19
C ASP A 404 2.87 -26.79 -1.64
N GLU A 405 3.00 -26.55 -2.95
CA GLU A 405 4.09 -25.74 -3.50
C GLU A 405 3.97 -24.27 -3.07
N GLY A 406 2.76 -23.76 -2.86
CA GLY A 406 2.55 -22.39 -2.40
C GLY A 406 3.01 -22.17 -0.96
N ILE A 407 2.83 -23.15 -0.06
CA ILE A 407 3.41 -23.07 1.29
C ILE A 407 4.94 -23.08 1.21
N VAL A 408 5.50 -23.96 0.36
CA VAL A 408 6.97 -24.01 0.18
C VAL A 408 7.52 -22.66 -0.29
N GLU A 409 6.86 -21.98 -1.23
CA GLU A 409 7.27 -20.64 -1.66
C GLU A 409 7.15 -19.62 -0.53
N LEU A 410 6.01 -19.56 0.18
CA LEU A 410 5.80 -18.65 1.30
C LEU A 410 6.83 -18.82 2.41
N GLU A 411 7.18 -20.07 2.76
CA GLU A 411 8.18 -20.36 3.79
C GLU A 411 9.61 -20.06 3.36
N SER A 412 9.91 -20.15 2.06
CA SER A 412 11.24 -19.92 1.50
C SER A 412 11.46 -18.47 1.06
N TYR A 413 10.41 -17.65 0.97
CA TYR A 413 10.50 -16.27 0.51
C TYR A 413 11.30 -15.40 1.47
N GLN A 414 12.37 -14.79 0.97
CA GLN A 414 13.36 -14.10 1.78
C GLN A 414 13.66 -12.70 1.26
N TYR A 415 14.11 -11.85 2.17
CA TYR A 415 14.75 -10.60 1.80
C TYR A 415 16.13 -10.84 1.18
N ASP A 416 16.45 -10.09 0.12
CA ASP A 416 17.82 -10.03 -0.43
C ASP A 416 18.62 -9.00 0.35
N LYS A 417 19.26 -9.44 1.43
CA LYS A 417 20.03 -8.57 2.33
C LYS A 417 21.09 -7.76 1.57
N ILE A 418 21.83 -8.41 0.66
CA ILE A 418 22.93 -7.76 -0.08
C ILE A 418 22.39 -6.65 -0.96
N LYS A 419 21.37 -6.94 -1.78
CA LYS A 419 20.75 -5.93 -2.62
C LYS A 419 20.07 -4.83 -1.79
N SER A 420 19.44 -5.18 -0.68
CA SER A 420 18.82 -4.22 0.24
C SER A 420 19.85 -3.25 0.84
N GLU A 421 21.03 -3.74 1.22
CA GLU A 421 22.12 -2.89 1.72
C GLU A 421 22.69 -1.97 0.62
N ILE A 422 22.83 -2.49 -0.62
CA ILE A 422 23.32 -1.71 -1.75
C ILE A 422 22.33 -0.62 -2.15
N THR A 423 21.05 -0.95 -2.23
CA THR A 423 19.99 -0.01 -2.67
C THR A 423 19.51 0.90 -1.55
N GLY A 424 19.75 0.53 -0.29
CA GLY A 424 19.20 1.21 0.88
C GLY A 424 17.73 0.93 1.14
N THR A 425 17.10 0.02 0.37
CA THR A 425 15.67 -0.32 0.45
C THR A 425 15.48 -1.83 0.65
N ASN A 426 14.31 -2.26 1.13
CA ASN A 426 14.00 -3.67 1.21
C ASN A 426 13.82 -4.26 -0.19
N VAL A 427 14.62 -5.27 -0.53
CA VAL A 427 14.55 -6.01 -1.79
C VAL A 427 14.28 -7.47 -1.47
N TYR A 428 13.41 -8.10 -2.25
CA TYR A 428 13.07 -9.52 -2.11
C TYR A 428 13.89 -10.36 -3.10
N LYS A 429 14.23 -11.59 -2.71
CA LYS A 429 14.80 -12.56 -3.64
C LYS A 429 13.73 -12.96 -4.64
N LYS A 430 14.03 -12.85 -5.93
CA LYS A 430 13.17 -13.30 -7.02
C LYS A 430 13.46 -14.76 -7.35
N GLU A 431 13.16 -15.63 -6.41
CA GLU A 431 13.29 -17.06 -6.53
C GLU A 431 12.08 -17.68 -5.82
N LEU A 432 11.37 -18.58 -6.48
CA LEU A 432 10.20 -19.26 -5.91
C LEU A 432 9.16 -18.26 -5.36
N ASP A 433 8.67 -17.34 -6.21
CA ASP A 433 7.71 -16.29 -5.83
C ASP A 433 6.43 -16.30 -6.68
N HIS A 434 6.23 -17.30 -7.54
CA HIS A 434 5.16 -17.35 -8.51
C HIS A 434 3.76 -17.44 -7.88
N SER A 435 3.57 -18.33 -6.90
CA SER A 435 2.29 -18.41 -6.19
C SER A 435 2.05 -17.20 -5.28
N ILE A 436 3.14 -16.57 -4.80
CA ILE A 436 3.06 -15.34 -4.00
C ILE A 436 2.61 -14.18 -4.88
N ASP A 437 3.11 -14.08 -6.10
CA ASP A 437 2.71 -13.05 -7.05
C ASP A 437 1.24 -13.22 -7.46
N ALA A 438 0.81 -14.43 -7.79
CA ALA A 438 -0.59 -14.74 -8.04
C ALA A 438 -1.50 -14.40 -6.85
N LEU A 439 -1.09 -14.76 -5.62
CA LEU A 439 -1.81 -14.42 -4.39
C LEU A 439 -1.92 -12.91 -4.18
N ARG A 440 -0.84 -12.15 -4.43
CA ARG A 440 -0.87 -10.68 -4.33
C ARG A 440 -1.85 -10.05 -5.31
N TYR A 441 -1.95 -10.58 -6.54
CA TYR A 441 -2.87 -10.03 -7.54
C TYR A 441 -4.32 -10.15 -7.10
N ILE A 442 -4.74 -11.31 -6.63
CA ILE A 442 -6.13 -11.50 -6.20
C ILE A 442 -6.44 -10.83 -4.85
N ILE A 443 -5.51 -10.82 -3.91
CA ILE A 443 -5.66 -10.10 -2.65
C ILE A 443 -5.86 -8.59 -2.91
N ARG A 444 -5.14 -8.02 -3.87
CA ARG A 444 -5.32 -6.61 -4.24
C ARG A 444 -6.75 -6.32 -4.69
N VAL A 445 -7.35 -7.19 -5.49
CA VAL A 445 -8.75 -7.02 -5.92
C VAL A 445 -9.70 -7.10 -4.71
N PHE A 446 -9.47 -8.01 -3.78
CA PHE A 446 -10.29 -8.14 -2.57
C PHE A 446 -10.16 -6.92 -1.64
N VAL A 447 -8.97 -6.32 -1.56
CA VAL A 447 -8.74 -5.05 -0.84
C VAL A 447 -9.46 -3.88 -1.54
N ASP A 448 -9.26 -3.73 -2.85
CA ASP A 448 -9.85 -2.63 -3.63
C ASP A 448 -11.40 -2.67 -3.63
N THR A 449 -11.99 -3.84 -3.44
CA THR A 449 -13.45 -4.05 -3.39
C THR A 449 -14.01 -4.15 -1.96
N GLY A 450 -13.20 -3.92 -0.94
CA GLY A 450 -13.61 -3.93 0.47
C GLY A 450 -13.88 -5.31 1.06
N ARG A 451 -13.46 -6.39 0.38
CA ARG A 451 -13.56 -7.78 0.86
C ARG A 451 -12.41 -8.17 1.81
N CYS A 452 -11.30 -7.43 1.75
CA CYS A 452 -10.20 -7.48 2.71
C CYS A 452 -9.99 -6.10 3.34
N PRO A 453 -9.51 -6.02 4.59
CA PRO A 453 -9.17 -4.75 5.21
C PRO A 453 -7.98 -4.11 4.47
N GLN A 454 -8.03 -2.78 4.36
CA GLN A 454 -6.87 -1.98 3.93
C GLN A 454 -5.82 -1.96 5.06
N LEU A 455 -4.55 -1.71 4.68
CA LEU A 455 -3.44 -1.56 5.65
C LEU A 455 -3.63 -0.36 6.56
#